data_2cfb4fb67566014e66f2cb0504eae2e1
#
_entry.id   2cfb4fb67566014e66f2cb0504eae2e1
#
_cell.length_a   1.000
_cell.length_b   1.000
_cell.length_c   1.000
_cell.angle_alpha   90.00
_cell.angle_beta   90.00
_cell.angle_gamma   90.00
#
_symmetry.space_group_name_H-M   'P 1'
#
loop_
_entity.id
_entity.type
_entity.pdbx_description
1 polymer ?
#
loop_
_entity_poly.entity_id
_entity_poly.type
_entity_poly.pdbx_seq_one_letter_code
_entity_poly.pdbx_strand_id
1 'polypeptide(L)'
;FSNKYKNESKSRLELINKFMEQDGSYRVEQNLEQIKKKYNQNLEEIKSAYPEQLATLKREANKQRRQANIRKVLEEAEELMLGVKPCWVMSPLVASQILPRKEIFDIVIFDEASQVTTPAAITAIARGKKLVVAGDSKQLPPTNFFKTQLDEEFESETQDFSSILDIMDILIPAKGNKQLQYHYRSKDERLITISNVCMNYDLKTIPGLDNLNAVKFLKVNTKTPSERGSNPDEVLKVCEEISSHMETNPERSLVVVAFGSHHMQKIEDLFYREYEQKSHILKYIQRWENTVEPFRIKNLETVQGDERDTVILSIGYGRNAEGKVVYRFGPINQENGNRRLNVAASRAKEEMIIISTLSHEDLEDSRLRSEGPKMFKELLKYFQVEYEAPDDQKGLAGLQTLKNKNLTKPPMNPIEKQIQRSIERMGYIVEPQFGASGYFIDFVVAEKSNPGKWLLAVEFDGARYHSSKTARDRDRLRQLNLERFGWKFFR
;
A
#
# COMPACT_ATOMS: atom_id res chain seq x y z
N PHE A 1 29.92 40.05 21.17
CA PHE A 1 28.57 39.91 20.52
C PHE A 1 28.18 38.48 20.20
N SER A 2 29.10 37.59 19.83
CA SER A 2 28.73 36.25 19.30
C SER A 2 28.31 35.18 20.33
N ASN A 3 28.80 35.25 21.59
CA ASN A 3 28.54 34.18 22.57
C ASN A 3 27.18 34.31 23.28
N LYS A 4 26.66 35.53 23.44
CA LYS A 4 25.34 35.74 24.05
C LYS A 4 24.21 35.21 23.14
N TYR A 5 24.30 35.48 21.84
CA TYR A 5 23.32 34.98 20.85
C TYR A 5 23.42 33.48 20.63
N LYS A 6 24.59 32.86 20.76
CA LYS A 6 24.75 31.40 20.69
C LYS A 6 24.09 30.68 21.86
N ASN A 7 24.16 31.25 23.07
CA ASN A 7 23.53 30.65 24.25
C ASN A 7 22.00 30.85 24.24
N GLU A 8 21.51 31.99 23.77
CA GLU A 8 20.09 32.25 23.62
C GLU A 8 19.45 31.37 22.54
N SER A 9 20.17 31.09 21.44
CA SER A 9 19.69 30.20 20.37
C SER A 9 19.65 28.73 20.81
N LYS A 10 20.61 28.25 21.61
CA LYS A 10 20.58 26.90 22.21
C LYS A 10 19.40 26.74 23.18
N SER A 11 19.22 27.69 24.10
CA SER A 11 18.11 27.68 25.03
C SER A 11 16.75 27.74 24.34
N ARG A 12 16.65 28.48 23.23
CA ARG A 12 15.42 28.58 22.44
C ARG A 12 15.13 27.26 21.69
N LEU A 13 16.13 26.60 21.10
CA LEU A 13 15.98 25.29 20.46
C LEU A 13 15.58 24.21 21.45
N GLU A 14 16.17 24.20 22.64
CA GLU A 14 15.79 23.27 23.70
C GLU A 14 14.33 23.49 24.15
N LEU A 15 13.88 24.74 24.28
CA LEU A 15 12.49 25.07 24.58
C LEU A 15 11.54 24.66 23.47
N ILE A 16 11.91 24.85 22.21
CA ILE A 16 11.10 24.42 21.05
C ILE A 16 10.97 22.90 21.05
N ASN A 17 12.07 22.16 21.21
CA ASN A 17 12.05 20.71 21.23
C ASN A 17 11.21 20.16 22.38
N LYS A 18 11.39 20.72 23.59
CA LYS A 18 10.58 20.37 24.76
C LYS A 18 9.09 20.67 24.55
N PHE A 19 8.77 21.80 23.92
CA PHE A 19 7.38 22.14 23.58
C PHE A 19 6.80 21.16 22.55
N MET A 20 7.55 20.81 21.51
CA MET A 20 7.10 19.86 20.49
C MET A 20 6.84 18.47 21.07
N GLU A 21 7.71 17.99 21.94
CA GLU A 21 7.55 16.72 22.64
C GLU A 21 6.33 16.73 23.57
N GLN A 22 6.20 17.78 24.38
CA GLN A 22 5.06 17.93 25.30
C GLN A 22 3.73 18.14 24.57
N ASP A 23 3.69 18.90 23.48
CA ASP A 23 2.47 19.11 22.68
C ASP A 23 2.00 17.82 22.00
N GLY A 24 2.93 16.95 21.56
CA GLY A 24 2.62 15.65 21.00
C GLY A 24 2.01 14.69 22.02
N SER A 25 2.70 14.48 23.15
CA SER A 25 2.26 13.59 24.23
C SER A 25 0.98 14.08 24.88
N TYR A 26 0.90 15.38 25.21
CA TYR A 26 -0.28 15.98 25.83
C TYR A 26 -1.56 15.76 25.02
N ARG A 27 -1.51 15.94 23.69
CA ARG A 27 -2.69 15.73 22.83
C ARG A 27 -3.14 14.28 22.81
N VAL A 28 -2.20 13.35 22.71
CA VAL A 28 -2.52 11.91 22.69
C VAL A 28 -3.10 11.49 24.04
N GLU A 29 -2.45 11.87 25.14
CA GLU A 29 -2.86 11.53 26.51
C GLU A 29 -4.23 12.12 26.85
N GLN A 30 -4.45 13.41 26.57
CA GLN A 30 -5.73 14.06 26.84
C GLN A 30 -6.88 13.46 26.03
N ASN A 31 -6.65 13.14 24.76
CA ASN A 31 -7.66 12.49 23.95
C ASN A 31 -7.97 11.08 24.47
N LEU A 32 -6.95 10.29 24.84
CA LEU A 32 -7.12 8.97 25.42
C LEU A 32 -7.87 9.01 26.76
N GLU A 33 -7.54 9.97 27.63
CA GLU A 33 -8.25 10.16 28.90
C GLU A 33 -9.72 10.52 28.70
N GLN A 34 -10.01 11.44 27.79
CA GLN A 34 -11.38 11.82 27.47
C GLN A 34 -12.19 10.65 26.91
N ILE A 35 -11.60 9.88 25.99
CA ILE A 35 -12.23 8.69 25.42
C ILE A 35 -12.49 7.65 26.51
N LYS A 36 -11.51 7.34 27.36
CA LYS A 36 -11.65 6.41 28.48
C LYS A 36 -12.73 6.85 29.45
N LYS A 37 -12.73 8.13 29.82
CA LYS A 37 -13.74 8.70 30.74
C LYS A 37 -15.15 8.55 30.17
N LYS A 38 -15.34 8.96 28.91
CA LYS A 38 -16.64 8.86 28.25
C LYS A 38 -17.09 7.41 28.06
N TYR A 39 -16.18 6.52 27.68
CA TYR A 39 -16.48 5.10 27.57
C TYR A 39 -16.91 4.49 28.92
N ASN A 40 -16.17 4.75 29.99
CA ASN A 40 -16.50 4.25 31.31
C ASN A 40 -17.81 4.80 31.83
N GLN A 41 -18.12 6.08 31.62
CA GLN A 41 -19.42 6.66 31.96
C GLN A 41 -20.55 5.96 31.24
N ASN A 42 -20.48 5.83 29.93
CA ASN A 42 -21.48 5.10 29.13
C ASN A 42 -21.63 3.66 29.60
N LEU A 43 -20.54 2.99 29.91
CA LEU A 43 -20.56 1.60 30.36
C LEU A 43 -21.29 1.42 31.70
N GLU A 44 -21.07 2.32 32.67
CA GLU A 44 -21.78 2.26 33.96
C GLU A 44 -23.27 2.63 33.82
N GLU A 45 -23.58 3.61 32.95
CA GLU A 45 -24.98 3.97 32.64
C GLU A 45 -25.72 2.77 32.01
N ILE A 46 -25.15 2.12 31.03
CA ILE A 46 -25.75 0.97 30.35
C ILE A 46 -25.91 -0.24 31.30
N LYS A 47 -24.88 -0.55 32.08
CA LYS A 47 -24.97 -1.63 33.09
C LYS A 47 -26.09 -1.39 34.11
N SER A 48 -26.25 -0.14 34.51
CA SER A 48 -27.30 0.25 35.47
C SER A 48 -28.69 0.23 34.86
N ALA A 49 -28.81 0.60 33.58
CA ALA A 49 -30.07 0.62 32.85
C ALA A 49 -30.56 -0.79 32.48
N TYR A 50 -29.63 -1.75 32.23
CA TYR A 50 -29.93 -3.11 31.76
C TYR A 50 -29.33 -4.22 32.65
N PRO A 51 -29.73 -4.33 33.94
CA PRO A 51 -29.15 -5.29 34.87
C PRO A 51 -29.44 -6.75 34.47
N GLU A 52 -30.58 -7.04 33.84
CA GLU A 52 -30.94 -8.39 33.35
C GLU A 52 -30.06 -8.85 32.21
N GLN A 53 -29.71 -7.95 31.27
CA GLN A 53 -28.78 -8.24 30.20
C GLN A 53 -27.37 -8.50 30.72
N LEU A 54 -26.94 -7.75 31.76
CA LEU A 54 -25.68 -8.00 32.45
C LEU A 54 -25.65 -9.38 33.10
N ALA A 55 -26.74 -9.79 33.75
CA ALA A 55 -26.86 -11.13 34.34
C ALA A 55 -26.79 -12.23 33.26
N THR A 56 -27.43 -12.01 32.11
CA THR A 56 -27.37 -12.94 30.97
C THR A 56 -25.95 -13.07 30.43
N LEU A 57 -25.25 -11.98 30.17
CA LEU A 57 -23.86 -12.03 29.69
C LEU A 57 -22.91 -12.71 30.68
N LYS A 58 -23.04 -12.42 31.97
CA LYS A 58 -22.25 -13.08 33.03
C LYS A 58 -22.53 -14.58 33.09
N ARG A 59 -23.80 -14.98 32.95
CA ARG A 59 -24.19 -16.39 32.92
C ARG A 59 -23.58 -17.10 31.70
N GLU A 60 -23.65 -16.50 30.50
CA GLU A 60 -23.08 -17.10 29.29
C GLU A 60 -21.55 -17.18 29.34
N ALA A 61 -20.88 -16.12 29.84
CA ALA A 61 -19.42 -16.08 29.99
C ALA A 61 -18.89 -17.14 30.96
N ASN A 62 -19.68 -17.49 32.02
CA ASN A 62 -19.29 -18.49 33.00
C ASN A 62 -19.57 -19.94 32.57
N LYS A 63 -20.29 -20.16 31.45
CA LYS A 63 -20.54 -21.51 30.94
C LYS A 63 -19.27 -22.12 30.35
N GLN A 64 -18.89 -23.29 30.80
CA GLN A 64 -17.77 -24.07 30.23
C GLN A 64 -18.18 -24.88 29.00
N ARG A 65 -19.48 -25.21 28.86
CA ARG A 65 -20.05 -26.00 27.76
C ARG A 65 -21.42 -25.47 27.40
N ARG A 66 -21.85 -25.72 26.14
CA ARG A 66 -23.19 -25.35 25.61
C ARG A 66 -23.47 -23.83 25.70
N GLN A 67 -22.47 -23.03 25.38
CA GLN A 67 -22.65 -21.58 25.23
C GLN A 67 -23.66 -21.30 24.14
N ALA A 68 -24.51 -20.28 24.33
CA ALA A 68 -25.41 -19.83 23.29
C ALA A 68 -24.63 -19.25 22.08
N ASN A 69 -25.17 -19.38 20.88
CA ASN A 69 -24.57 -18.70 19.74
C ASN A 69 -24.67 -17.18 19.89
N ILE A 70 -23.76 -16.46 19.27
CA ILE A 70 -23.64 -15.01 19.43
C ILE A 70 -24.91 -14.26 19.02
N ARG A 71 -25.67 -14.77 18.05
CA ARG A 71 -26.95 -14.19 17.62
C ARG A 71 -27.97 -14.20 18.75
N LYS A 72 -28.12 -15.34 19.43
CA LYS A 72 -29.05 -15.47 20.55
C LYS A 72 -28.63 -14.58 21.73
N VAL A 73 -27.33 -14.52 22.03
CA VAL A 73 -26.80 -13.63 23.08
C VAL A 73 -27.09 -12.17 22.73
N LEU A 74 -26.93 -11.78 21.46
CA LEU A 74 -27.25 -10.44 21.02
C LEU A 74 -28.75 -10.13 21.09
N GLU A 75 -29.62 -11.09 20.76
CA GLU A 75 -31.07 -10.93 20.90
C GLU A 75 -31.49 -10.72 22.37
N GLU A 76 -30.81 -11.36 23.34
CA GLU A 76 -31.11 -11.29 24.78
C GLU A 76 -30.39 -10.12 25.51
N ALA A 77 -29.31 -9.56 24.95
CA ALA A 77 -28.46 -8.56 25.62
C ALA A 77 -27.91 -7.49 24.64
N GLU A 78 -28.75 -7.02 23.72
CA GLU A 78 -28.34 -6.15 22.62
C GLU A 78 -27.75 -4.83 23.09
N GLU A 79 -28.45 -4.08 23.95
CA GLU A 79 -28.03 -2.77 24.39
C GLU A 79 -26.70 -2.82 25.15
N LEU A 80 -26.54 -3.82 26.00
CA LEU A 80 -25.29 -4.00 26.75
C LEU A 80 -24.14 -4.44 25.85
N MET A 81 -24.37 -5.36 24.89
CA MET A 81 -23.32 -5.79 23.95
C MET A 81 -22.84 -4.65 23.06
N LEU A 82 -23.76 -3.85 22.51
CA LEU A 82 -23.43 -2.69 21.68
C LEU A 82 -22.74 -1.59 22.49
N GLY A 83 -23.13 -1.39 23.75
CA GLY A 83 -22.49 -0.42 24.64
C GLY A 83 -21.09 -0.83 25.08
N VAL A 84 -20.88 -2.11 25.39
CA VAL A 84 -19.57 -2.67 25.76
C VAL A 84 -18.63 -2.74 24.54
N LYS A 85 -19.16 -3.05 23.37
CA LYS A 85 -18.41 -3.15 22.11
C LYS A 85 -19.12 -2.35 21.03
N PRO A 86 -18.90 -1.03 20.96
CA PRO A 86 -19.61 -0.17 20.01
C PRO A 86 -19.12 -0.30 18.57
N CYS A 87 -17.96 -0.92 18.35
CA CYS A 87 -17.39 -1.13 17.03
C CYS A 87 -17.34 -2.63 16.70
N TRP A 88 -17.98 -3.00 15.56
CA TRP A 88 -18.09 -4.37 15.08
C TRP A 88 -17.50 -4.47 13.68
N VAL A 89 -16.53 -5.37 13.50
CA VAL A 89 -15.88 -5.61 12.20
C VAL A 89 -16.21 -7.02 11.74
N MET A 90 -16.84 -7.14 10.59
CA MET A 90 -17.21 -8.42 10.01
C MET A 90 -17.52 -8.29 8.52
N SER A 91 -17.59 -9.42 7.80
CA SER A 91 -18.06 -9.42 6.42
C SER A 91 -19.58 -9.17 6.34
N PRO A 92 -20.09 -8.63 5.21
CA PRO A 92 -21.53 -8.42 5.03
C PRO A 92 -22.36 -9.69 5.21
N LEU A 93 -21.83 -10.84 4.81
CA LEU A 93 -22.49 -12.13 4.96
C LEU A 93 -22.65 -12.49 6.45
N VAL A 94 -21.59 -12.35 7.23
CA VAL A 94 -21.61 -12.60 8.69
C VAL A 94 -22.55 -11.62 9.37
N ALA A 95 -22.56 -10.35 8.97
CA ALA A 95 -23.49 -9.35 9.49
C ALA A 95 -24.95 -9.77 9.26
N SER A 96 -25.29 -10.30 8.09
CA SER A 96 -26.62 -10.78 7.77
C SER A 96 -27.08 -11.96 8.61
N GLN A 97 -26.15 -12.81 9.05
CA GLN A 97 -26.42 -14.01 9.84
C GLN A 97 -26.55 -13.74 11.34
N ILE A 98 -25.72 -12.81 11.86
CA ILE A 98 -25.56 -12.59 13.30
C ILE A 98 -26.42 -11.42 13.78
N LEU A 99 -26.43 -10.30 13.04
CA LEU A 99 -27.04 -9.06 13.50
C LEU A 99 -28.55 -9.04 13.25
N PRO A 100 -29.35 -8.44 14.15
CA PRO A 100 -30.78 -8.28 13.96
C PRO A 100 -31.12 -7.43 12.72
N ARG A 101 -32.31 -7.61 12.16
CA ARG A 101 -32.77 -6.92 10.93
C ARG A 101 -33.40 -5.55 11.27
N LYS A 102 -32.62 -4.69 11.94
CA LYS A 102 -33.05 -3.33 12.31
C LYS A 102 -31.86 -2.40 12.35
N GLU A 103 -32.09 -1.11 12.37
CA GLU A 103 -31.04 -0.10 12.57
C GLU A 103 -30.48 -0.18 13.99
N ILE A 104 -29.23 -0.61 14.14
CA ILE A 104 -28.54 -0.74 15.43
C ILE A 104 -27.26 0.07 15.50
N PHE A 105 -26.73 0.54 14.38
CA PHE A 105 -25.49 1.32 14.32
C PHE A 105 -25.77 2.76 13.86
N ASP A 106 -25.02 3.70 14.36
CA ASP A 106 -25.06 5.07 13.89
C ASP A 106 -24.41 5.22 12.51
N ILE A 107 -23.39 4.41 12.24
CA ILE A 107 -22.64 4.44 10.97
C ILE A 107 -22.27 3.01 10.57
N VAL A 108 -22.50 2.68 9.30
CA VAL A 108 -21.93 1.51 8.63
C VAL A 108 -20.82 1.98 7.70
N ILE A 109 -19.66 1.36 7.80
CA ILE A 109 -18.48 1.69 6.98
C ILE A 109 -18.11 0.45 6.18
N PHE A 110 -18.07 0.56 4.85
CA PHE A 110 -17.47 -0.43 3.98
C PHE A 110 -16.05 -0.03 3.68
N ASP A 111 -15.13 -0.93 3.93
CA ASP A 111 -13.75 -0.85 3.45
C ASP A 111 -13.57 -1.87 2.33
N GLU A 112 -12.64 -1.61 1.38
CA GLU A 112 -12.44 -2.41 0.16
C GLU A 112 -13.76 -2.60 -0.62
N ALA A 113 -14.57 -1.56 -0.71
CA ALA A 113 -15.93 -1.60 -1.25
C ALA A 113 -15.98 -1.96 -2.75
N SER A 114 -14.87 -1.81 -3.46
CA SER A 114 -14.71 -2.29 -4.85
C SER A 114 -14.90 -3.80 -4.99
N GLN A 115 -14.70 -4.58 -3.91
CA GLN A 115 -14.84 -6.04 -3.89
C GLN A 115 -16.21 -6.52 -3.40
N VAL A 116 -17.06 -5.63 -2.92
CA VAL A 116 -18.35 -5.99 -2.31
C VAL A 116 -19.47 -5.81 -3.34
N THR A 117 -20.18 -6.90 -3.65
CA THR A 117 -21.36 -6.83 -4.54
C THR A 117 -22.51 -6.10 -3.87
N THR A 118 -23.31 -5.37 -4.66
CA THR A 118 -24.48 -4.64 -4.15
C THR A 118 -25.46 -5.49 -3.35
N PRO A 119 -25.85 -6.70 -3.79
CA PRO A 119 -26.74 -7.56 -3.01
C PRO A 119 -26.18 -7.94 -1.63
N ALA A 120 -24.88 -8.18 -1.53
CA ALA A 120 -24.23 -8.48 -0.24
C ALA A 120 -24.22 -7.26 0.69
N ALA A 121 -24.02 -6.05 0.14
CA ALA A 121 -23.96 -4.82 0.90
C ALA A 121 -25.29 -4.39 1.51
N ILE A 122 -26.41 -4.59 0.80
CA ILE A 122 -27.76 -4.11 1.22
C ILE A 122 -28.10 -4.54 2.64
N THR A 123 -27.78 -5.79 2.99
CA THR A 123 -28.10 -6.33 4.32
C THR A 123 -27.37 -5.61 5.45
N ALA A 124 -26.11 -5.21 5.21
CA ALA A 124 -25.34 -4.45 6.18
C ALA A 124 -25.79 -2.98 6.22
N ILE A 125 -26.06 -2.37 5.05
CA ILE A 125 -26.54 -0.98 4.95
C ILE A 125 -27.81 -0.76 5.76
N ALA A 126 -28.75 -1.70 5.69
CA ALA A 126 -30.04 -1.64 6.43
C ALA A 126 -29.89 -1.63 7.97
N ARG A 127 -28.69 -1.82 8.50
CA ARG A 127 -28.41 -1.82 9.95
C ARG A 127 -27.85 -0.52 10.48
N GLY A 128 -27.67 0.47 9.63
CA GLY A 128 -27.08 1.75 10.00
C GLY A 128 -27.87 2.96 9.54
N LYS A 129 -27.77 4.05 10.33
CA LYS A 129 -28.40 5.34 10.01
C LYS A 129 -27.63 6.12 8.94
N LYS A 130 -26.30 5.91 8.86
CA LYS A 130 -25.41 6.59 7.94
C LYS A 130 -24.50 5.57 7.27
N LEU A 131 -24.09 5.88 6.04
CA LEU A 131 -23.22 5.03 5.23
C LEU A 131 -21.93 5.78 4.85
N VAL A 132 -20.81 5.12 5.01
CA VAL A 132 -19.52 5.51 4.47
C VAL A 132 -19.00 4.37 3.61
N VAL A 133 -18.59 4.66 2.38
CA VAL A 133 -18.06 3.65 1.45
C VAL A 133 -16.65 4.06 1.07
N ALA A 134 -15.66 3.26 1.47
CA ALA A 134 -14.26 3.45 1.14
C ALA A 134 -13.80 2.32 0.20
N GLY A 135 -13.09 2.68 -0.86
CA GLY A 135 -12.58 1.73 -1.83
C GLY A 135 -11.87 2.42 -2.98
N ASP A 136 -11.41 1.62 -3.92
CA ASP A 136 -10.70 2.09 -5.09
C ASP A 136 -11.26 1.41 -6.35
N SER A 137 -11.97 2.17 -7.18
CA SER A 137 -12.57 1.68 -8.43
C SER A 137 -11.53 1.26 -9.49
N LYS A 138 -10.24 1.57 -9.27
CA LYS A 138 -9.13 1.18 -10.13
C LYS A 138 -8.38 -0.06 -9.61
N GLN A 139 -8.89 -0.71 -8.56
CA GLN A 139 -8.48 -2.02 -8.08
C GLN A 139 -9.48 -3.10 -8.52
N LEU A 140 -9.31 -4.34 -8.03
CA LEU A 140 -10.12 -5.47 -8.50
C LEU A 140 -11.61 -5.28 -8.16
N PRO A 141 -12.50 -5.54 -9.13
CA PRO A 141 -13.94 -5.61 -8.88
C PRO A 141 -14.31 -6.92 -8.17
N PRO A 142 -15.57 -7.08 -7.72
CA PRO A 142 -16.02 -8.35 -7.16
C PRO A 142 -15.95 -9.46 -8.21
N THR A 143 -15.29 -10.56 -7.89
CA THR A 143 -15.16 -11.72 -8.78
C THR A 143 -15.98 -12.90 -8.29
N ASN A 144 -16.47 -13.75 -9.23
CA ASN A 144 -17.18 -15.00 -8.93
C ASN A 144 -16.24 -16.12 -8.50
N PHE A 145 -15.57 -15.96 -7.38
CA PHE A 145 -14.64 -16.98 -6.87
C PHE A 145 -15.33 -18.33 -6.55
N PHE A 146 -16.64 -18.35 -6.34
CA PHE A 146 -17.37 -19.53 -5.90
C PHE A 146 -17.88 -20.45 -7.00
N LYS A 147 -17.79 -20.05 -8.28
CA LYS A 147 -18.19 -20.92 -9.40
C LYS A 147 -17.08 -21.83 -9.96
N THR A 148 -15.84 -21.60 -9.63
CA THR A 148 -14.68 -22.19 -10.31
C THR A 148 -14.14 -23.47 -9.68
N GLN A 149 -14.71 -24.01 -8.61
CA GLN A 149 -14.23 -25.28 -8.05
C GLN A 149 -14.79 -26.54 -8.75
N LEU A 150 -15.68 -26.39 -9.71
CA LEU A 150 -16.30 -27.53 -10.40
C LEU A 150 -15.96 -27.67 -11.88
N ASP A 151 -15.29 -26.69 -12.49
CA ASP A 151 -14.95 -26.71 -13.92
C ASP A 151 -13.46 -26.37 -14.16
N GLU A 152 -12.58 -27.28 -13.79
CA GLU A 152 -11.12 -27.13 -14.00
C GLU A 152 -10.68 -27.26 -15.48
N GLU A 153 -11.58 -27.54 -16.42
CA GLU A 153 -11.25 -27.74 -17.84
C GLU A 153 -11.53 -26.55 -18.77
N PHE A 154 -12.21 -25.52 -18.30
CA PHE A 154 -12.41 -24.30 -19.09
C PHE A 154 -11.77 -23.12 -18.37
N GLU A 155 -10.90 -22.36 -19.06
CA GLU A 155 -10.50 -21.02 -18.67
C GLU A 155 -11.80 -20.19 -18.45
N SER A 156 -12.35 -20.22 -17.23
CA SER A 156 -13.58 -19.52 -16.91
C SER A 156 -13.31 -18.03 -16.99
N GLU A 157 -13.91 -17.38 -17.98
CA GLU A 157 -13.98 -15.94 -18.06
C GLU A 157 -14.57 -15.44 -16.73
N THR A 158 -13.72 -14.84 -15.88
CA THR A 158 -14.16 -14.19 -14.65
C THR A 158 -15.00 -13.00 -15.05
N GLN A 159 -16.33 -13.10 -14.85
CA GLN A 159 -17.24 -11.98 -15.05
C GLN A 159 -17.10 -11.00 -13.89
N ASP A 160 -16.70 -9.77 -14.20
CA ASP A 160 -16.66 -8.67 -13.26
C ASP A 160 -18.10 -8.19 -12.94
N PHE A 161 -18.41 -8.00 -11.66
CA PHE A 161 -19.70 -7.49 -11.20
C PHE A 161 -19.57 -6.03 -10.76
N SER A 162 -20.68 -5.29 -10.86
CA SER A 162 -20.77 -3.95 -10.28
C SER A 162 -20.64 -4.03 -8.76
N SER A 163 -19.70 -3.27 -8.22
CA SER A 163 -19.49 -3.17 -6.77
C SER A 163 -20.43 -2.16 -6.13
N ILE A 164 -20.55 -2.22 -4.80
CA ILE A 164 -21.25 -1.17 -4.05
C ILE A 164 -20.58 0.20 -4.22
N LEU A 165 -19.26 0.24 -4.44
CA LEU A 165 -18.53 1.47 -4.72
C LEU A 165 -19.01 2.11 -6.02
N ASP A 166 -19.13 1.34 -7.11
CA ASP A 166 -19.58 1.83 -8.42
C ASP A 166 -21.02 2.40 -8.32
N ILE A 167 -21.89 1.72 -7.57
CA ILE A 167 -23.27 2.20 -7.37
C ILE A 167 -23.29 3.48 -6.53
N MET A 168 -22.46 3.58 -5.49
CA MET A 168 -22.40 4.76 -4.64
C MET A 168 -21.76 5.96 -5.33
N ASP A 169 -20.82 5.76 -6.24
CA ASP A 169 -20.27 6.83 -7.09
C ASP A 169 -21.35 7.50 -7.97
N ILE A 170 -22.37 6.74 -8.36
CA ILE A 170 -23.52 7.25 -9.13
C ILE A 170 -24.53 7.95 -8.20
N LEU A 171 -24.82 7.36 -7.04
CA LEU A 171 -25.88 7.83 -6.14
C LEU A 171 -25.45 9.00 -5.25
N ILE A 172 -24.20 9.06 -4.83
CA ILE A 172 -23.70 10.10 -3.92
C ILE A 172 -23.35 11.34 -4.74
N PRO A 173 -23.87 12.53 -4.41
CA PRO A 173 -23.48 13.76 -5.07
C PRO A 173 -21.95 14.00 -4.98
N ALA A 174 -21.34 14.61 -5.99
CA ALA A 174 -19.92 14.89 -6.06
C ALA A 174 -19.35 15.59 -4.80
N LYS A 175 -20.15 16.39 -4.09
CA LYS A 175 -19.77 17.02 -2.81
C LYS A 175 -19.52 15.99 -1.70
N GLY A 176 -20.19 14.84 -1.74
CA GLY A 176 -20.02 13.74 -0.78
C GLY A 176 -18.85 12.81 -1.13
N ASN A 177 -18.39 12.84 -2.36
CA ASN A 177 -17.25 12.04 -2.82
C ASN A 177 -15.92 12.73 -2.46
N LYS A 178 -15.00 12.00 -1.81
CA LYS A 178 -13.69 12.50 -1.38
C LYS A 178 -12.61 11.52 -1.79
N GLN A 179 -11.58 12.03 -2.45
CA GLN A 179 -10.41 11.25 -2.82
C GLN A 179 -9.25 11.51 -1.84
N LEU A 180 -8.59 10.44 -1.39
CA LEU A 180 -7.33 10.54 -0.67
C LEU A 180 -6.24 10.98 -1.62
N GLN A 181 -5.45 11.97 -1.22
CA GLN A 181 -4.46 12.62 -2.10
C GLN A 181 -3.03 12.13 -1.87
N TYR A 182 -2.74 11.55 -0.70
CA TYR A 182 -1.38 11.18 -0.32
C TYR A 182 -1.20 9.68 -0.31
N HIS A 183 -0.12 9.24 -0.94
CA HIS A 183 0.36 7.87 -0.83
C HIS A 183 1.49 7.80 0.21
N TYR A 184 1.37 6.91 1.20
CA TYR A 184 2.33 6.74 2.28
C TYR A 184 2.65 5.28 2.62
N ARG A 185 2.14 4.30 1.85
CA ARG A 185 2.50 2.88 1.99
C ARG A 185 3.96 2.66 1.59
N SER A 186 4.32 3.09 0.39
CA SER A 186 5.65 2.86 -0.16
C SER A 186 6.62 3.91 0.35
N LYS A 187 7.78 3.45 0.85
CA LYS A 187 8.86 4.32 1.35
C LYS A 187 9.65 4.99 0.22
N ASP A 188 9.42 4.57 -1.02
CA ASP A 188 10.00 5.17 -2.22
C ASP A 188 8.90 5.42 -3.25
N GLU A 189 8.87 6.64 -3.80
CA GLU A 189 7.85 7.04 -4.76
C GLU A 189 7.89 6.23 -6.06
N ARG A 190 9.02 5.65 -6.44
CA ARG A 190 9.17 4.81 -7.63
C ARG A 190 8.26 3.58 -7.59
N LEU A 191 7.96 3.05 -6.41
CA LEU A 191 7.13 1.86 -6.23
C LEU A 191 5.66 2.08 -6.59
N ILE A 192 5.16 3.32 -6.48
CA ILE A 192 3.76 3.65 -6.80
C ILE A 192 3.62 4.44 -8.12
N THR A 193 4.72 4.94 -8.66
CA THR A 193 4.69 5.85 -9.82
C THR A 193 4.02 5.23 -11.04
N ILE A 194 4.29 3.96 -11.36
CA ILE A 194 3.65 3.29 -12.49
C ILE A 194 2.12 3.24 -12.33
N SER A 195 1.65 2.90 -11.13
CA SER A 195 0.23 2.90 -10.79
C SER A 195 -0.36 4.31 -10.85
N ASN A 196 0.34 5.30 -10.29
CA ASN A 196 -0.10 6.69 -10.27
C ASN A 196 -0.32 7.23 -11.69
N VAL A 197 0.61 6.95 -12.59
CA VAL A 197 0.57 7.42 -13.98
C VAL A 197 -0.41 6.61 -14.83
N CYS A 198 -0.28 5.28 -14.88
CA CYS A 198 -1.08 4.44 -15.77
C CYS A 198 -2.55 4.40 -15.38
N MET A 199 -2.85 4.57 -14.09
CA MET A 199 -4.23 4.59 -13.59
C MET A 199 -4.77 6.00 -13.40
N ASN A 200 -4.03 7.05 -13.70
CA ASN A 200 -4.43 8.45 -13.51
C ASN A 200 -4.93 8.76 -12.09
N TYR A 201 -4.14 8.43 -11.07
CA TYR A 201 -4.54 8.68 -9.68
C TYR A 201 -4.29 10.10 -9.25
N ASP A 202 -3.44 10.87 -9.62
CA ASP A 202 -3.07 12.19 -9.07
C ASP A 202 -2.67 12.14 -7.57
N LEU A 203 -2.01 11.05 -7.17
CA LEU A 203 -1.50 10.89 -5.81
C LEU A 203 -0.22 11.70 -5.61
N LYS A 204 -0.15 12.38 -4.46
CA LYS A 204 1.09 13.00 -3.98
C LYS A 204 1.92 11.93 -3.28
N THR A 205 3.15 11.75 -3.74
CA THR A 205 4.08 10.75 -3.21
C THR A 205 5.19 11.42 -2.44
N ILE A 206 5.64 10.81 -1.36
CA ILE A 206 6.75 11.33 -0.54
C ILE A 206 8.04 10.70 -1.06
N PRO A 207 9.05 11.49 -1.44
CA PRO A 207 10.29 10.94 -1.95
C PRO A 207 11.07 10.18 -0.87
N GLY A 208 11.70 9.07 -1.25
CA GLY A 208 12.52 8.23 -0.38
C GLY A 208 13.94 8.78 -0.19
N LEU A 209 14.60 8.32 0.87
CA LEU A 209 15.97 8.70 1.23
C LEU A 209 17.05 8.00 0.42
N ASP A 210 16.81 6.74 0.04
CA ASP A 210 17.80 5.88 -0.63
C ASP A 210 17.23 5.41 -1.96
N ASN A 211 17.77 5.99 -3.02
CA ASN A 211 17.29 5.74 -4.37
C ASN A 211 17.92 4.52 -5.04
N LEU A 212 18.77 3.73 -4.36
CA LEU A 212 19.56 2.71 -5.06
C LEU A 212 18.85 1.37 -5.19
N ASN A 213 18.00 0.98 -4.22
CA ASN A 213 17.54 -0.41 -4.06
C ASN A 213 16.02 -0.63 -4.12
N ALA A 214 15.20 0.39 -4.33
CA ALA A 214 13.75 0.21 -4.32
C ALA A 214 13.21 -0.61 -5.50
N VAL A 215 13.95 -0.66 -6.60
CA VAL A 215 13.52 -1.28 -7.86
C VAL A 215 14.60 -2.19 -8.40
N LYS A 216 14.24 -3.45 -8.72
CA LYS A 216 15.09 -4.40 -9.43
C LYS A 216 14.37 -5.00 -10.63
N PHE A 217 15.08 -5.20 -11.72
CA PHE A 217 14.61 -5.90 -12.91
C PHE A 217 15.58 -7.01 -13.28
N LEU A 218 15.16 -8.26 -13.13
CA LEU A 218 15.98 -9.44 -13.39
C LEU A 218 15.49 -10.14 -14.67
N LYS A 219 16.16 -9.89 -15.78
CA LYS A 219 15.88 -10.57 -17.03
C LYS A 219 16.47 -11.97 -17.02
N VAL A 220 15.63 -12.97 -17.19
CA VAL A 220 16.05 -14.38 -17.32
C VAL A 220 16.35 -14.67 -18.77
N ASN A 221 17.62 -14.82 -19.12
CA ASN A 221 18.06 -15.19 -20.46
C ASN A 221 17.94 -16.70 -20.64
N THR A 222 16.94 -17.13 -21.37
CA THR A 222 16.65 -18.54 -21.58
C THR A 222 16.29 -18.85 -23.03
N LYS A 223 16.57 -20.10 -23.47
CA LYS A 223 16.05 -20.69 -24.68
C LYS A 223 14.89 -21.67 -24.42
N THR A 224 14.61 -21.95 -23.14
CA THR A 224 13.51 -22.81 -22.73
C THR A 224 12.18 -22.09 -23.01
N PRO A 225 11.26 -22.71 -23.73
CA PRO A 225 9.98 -22.12 -24.05
C PRO A 225 9.12 -21.95 -22.80
N SER A 226 8.28 -20.90 -22.79
CA SER A 226 7.22 -20.77 -21.79
C SER A 226 6.00 -21.59 -22.23
N GLU A 227 5.50 -22.43 -21.32
CA GLU A 227 4.32 -23.26 -21.53
C GLU A 227 3.22 -22.89 -20.52
N ARG A 228 1.99 -22.73 -21.00
CA ARG A 228 0.83 -22.39 -20.19
C ARG A 228 1.07 -21.19 -19.24
N GLY A 229 1.85 -20.20 -19.69
CA GLY A 229 2.17 -19.01 -18.91
C GLY A 229 3.18 -19.25 -17.78
N SER A 230 4.02 -20.29 -17.88
CA SER A 230 5.10 -20.57 -16.96
C SER A 230 6.40 -20.89 -17.72
N ASN A 231 7.51 -20.38 -17.23
CA ASN A 231 8.86 -20.67 -17.72
C ASN A 231 9.68 -21.34 -16.62
N PRO A 232 10.27 -22.53 -16.84
CA PRO A 232 11.02 -23.26 -15.80
C PRO A 232 12.24 -22.52 -15.27
N ASP A 233 12.98 -21.82 -16.14
CA ASP A 233 14.18 -21.09 -15.74
C ASP A 233 13.82 -19.82 -14.93
N GLU A 234 12.67 -19.20 -15.23
CA GLU A 234 12.14 -18.12 -14.41
C GLU A 234 11.68 -18.63 -13.04
N VAL A 235 11.01 -19.79 -12.97
CA VAL A 235 10.63 -20.43 -11.70
C VAL A 235 11.85 -20.68 -10.82
N LEU A 236 12.94 -21.22 -11.41
CA LEU A 236 14.19 -21.43 -10.69
C LEU A 236 14.76 -20.10 -10.17
N LYS A 237 14.82 -19.07 -11.03
CA LYS A 237 15.34 -17.76 -10.67
C LYS A 237 14.53 -17.11 -9.53
N VAL A 238 13.21 -17.27 -9.53
CA VAL A 238 12.34 -16.80 -8.43
C VAL A 238 12.69 -17.51 -7.12
N CYS A 239 12.85 -18.83 -7.11
CA CYS A 239 13.21 -19.57 -5.90
C CYS A 239 14.61 -19.21 -5.38
N GLU A 240 15.57 -18.94 -6.25
CA GLU A 240 16.90 -18.41 -5.88
C GLU A 240 16.78 -17.04 -5.22
N GLU A 241 15.97 -16.14 -5.80
CA GLU A 241 15.79 -14.79 -5.27
C GLU A 241 15.02 -14.80 -3.92
N ILE A 242 14.03 -15.67 -3.74
CA ILE A 242 13.37 -15.91 -2.44
C ILE A 242 14.41 -16.34 -1.41
N SER A 243 15.26 -17.32 -1.74
CA SER A 243 16.28 -17.84 -0.82
C SER A 243 17.31 -16.76 -0.47
N SER A 244 17.78 -16.00 -1.46
CA SER A 244 18.71 -14.88 -1.27
C SER A 244 18.10 -13.78 -0.38
N HIS A 245 16.83 -13.40 -0.63
CA HIS A 245 16.14 -12.39 0.19
C HIS A 245 16.02 -12.83 1.65
N MET A 246 15.60 -14.08 1.88
CA MET A 246 15.41 -14.62 3.23
C MET A 246 16.73 -14.73 4.01
N GLU A 247 17.86 -14.88 3.31
CA GLU A 247 19.21 -14.90 3.90
C GLU A 247 19.73 -13.49 4.20
N THR A 248 19.61 -12.58 3.22
CA THR A 248 20.24 -11.25 3.28
C THR A 248 19.38 -10.18 3.95
N ASN A 249 18.05 -10.33 3.91
CA ASN A 249 17.08 -9.38 4.45
C ASN A 249 16.04 -10.05 5.37
N PRO A 250 16.45 -10.78 6.42
CA PRO A 250 15.53 -11.55 7.27
C PRO A 250 14.52 -10.66 8.02
N GLU A 251 14.79 -9.36 8.13
CA GLU A 251 13.95 -8.37 8.80
C GLU A 251 12.85 -7.77 7.91
N ARG A 252 12.87 -8.06 6.61
CA ARG A 252 11.89 -7.54 5.64
C ARG A 252 10.91 -8.61 5.25
N SER A 253 9.62 -8.30 5.33
CA SER A 253 8.56 -9.20 4.90
C SER A 253 8.57 -9.40 3.38
N LEU A 254 8.18 -10.60 2.89
CA LEU A 254 8.23 -10.98 1.49
C LEU A 254 6.91 -11.58 1.01
N VAL A 255 6.48 -11.18 -0.18
CA VAL A 255 5.46 -11.88 -0.98
C VAL A 255 5.94 -12.07 -2.41
N VAL A 256 5.64 -13.22 -2.98
CA VAL A 256 5.83 -13.50 -4.41
C VAL A 256 4.48 -13.41 -5.10
N VAL A 257 4.43 -12.69 -6.21
CA VAL A 257 3.21 -12.52 -7.01
C VAL A 257 3.47 -13.03 -8.43
N ALA A 258 2.87 -14.13 -8.77
CA ALA A 258 2.91 -14.69 -10.13
C ALA A 258 1.76 -14.14 -10.97
N PHE A 259 1.98 -13.94 -12.27
CA PHE A 259 0.91 -13.44 -13.15
C PHE A 259 -0.23 -14.46 -13.35
N GLY A 260 0.05 -15.76 -13.30
CA GLY A 260 -0.94 -16.80 -13.48
C GLY A 260 -0.90 -17.87 -12.40
N SER A 261 -2.03 -18.53 -12.14
CA SER A 261 -2.14 -19.60 -11.14
C SER A 261 -1.23 -20.79 -11.42
N HIS A 262 -1.09 -21.19 -12.70
CA HIS A 262 -0.19 -22.28 -13.07
C HIS A 262 1.29 -21.94 -12.77
N HIS A 263 1.71 -20.70 -13.05
CA HIS A 263 3.06 -20.23 -12.73
C HIS A 263 3.30 -20.18 -11.22
N MET A 264 2.32 -19.66 -10.47
CA MET A 264 2.33 -19.67 -9.01
C MET A 264 2.55 -21.07 -8.46
N GLN A 265 1.79 -22.05 -8.93
CA GLN A 265 1.88 -23.42 -8.49
C GLN A 265 3.25 -24.04 -8.79
N LYS A 266 3.84 -23.76 -9.98
CA LYS A 266 5.21 -24.20 -10.31
C LYS A 266 6.27 -23.62 -9.39
N ILE A 267 6.11 -22.36 -8.97
CA ILE A 267 7.00 -21.73 -7.99
C ILE A 267 6.83 -22.41 -6.64
N GLU A 268 5.59 -22.63 -6.17
CA GLU A 268 5.30 -23.31 -4.91
C GLU A 268 5.89 -24.73 -4.90
N ASP A 269 5.61 -25.53 -5.94
CA ASP A 269 6.10 -26.91 -6.06
C ASP A 269 7.63 -27.00 -5.96
N LEU A 270 8.35 -26.10 -6.65
CA LEU A 270 9.82 -26.10 -6.62
C LEU A 270 10.33 -25.60 -5.27
N PHE A 271 9.75 -24.51 -4.74
CA PHE A 271 10.18 -23.90 -3.49
C PHE A 271 10.03 -24.85 -2.31
N TYR A 272 8.86 -25.47 -2.13
CA TYR A 272 8.60 -26.38 -1.02
C TYR A 272 9.36 -27.72 -1.15
N ARG A 273 9.65 -28.16 -2.39
CA ARG A 273 10.42 -29.38 -2.61
C ARG A 273 11.92 -29.21 -2.35
N GLU A 274 12.53 -28.07 -2.76
CA GLU A 274 13.99 -27.95 -2.83
C GLU A 274 14.58 -26.88 -1.90
N TYR A 275 13.78 -25.93 -1.45
CA TYR A 275 14.28 -24.78 -0.72
C TYR A 275 13.80 -24.71 0.72
N GLU A 276 12.58 -25.11 1.03
CA GLU A 276 11.95 -24.95 2.35
C GLU A 276 12.81 -25.47 3.51
N GLN A 277 13.52 -26.59 3.31
CA GLN A 277 14.32 -27.23 4.36
C GLN A 277 15.65 -26.53 4.65
N LYS A 278 16.02 -25.49 3.92
CA LYS A 278 17.25 -24.72 4.19
C LYS A 278 17.10 -23.96 5.51
N SER A 279 18.13 -23.96 6.35
CA SER A 279 18.05 -23.44 7.72
C SER A 279 17.66 -21.94 7.81
N HIS A 280 18.14 -21.11 6.88
CA HIS A 280 17.80 -19.69 6.84
C HIS A 280 16.33 -19.46 6.44
N ILE A 281 15.78 -20.30 5.56
CA ILE A 281 14.39 -20.24 5.13
C ILE A 281 13.45 -20.65 6.28
N LEU A 282 13.75 -21.76 6.97
CA LEU A 282 12.96 -22.17 8.13
C LEU A 282 12.92 -21.09 9.22
N LYS A 283 14.08 -20.47 9.50
CA LYS A 283 14.15 -19.35 10.47
C LYS A 283 13.32 -18.15 10.02
N TYR A 284 13.37 -17.82 8.72
CA TYR A 284 12.59 -16.72 8.16
C TYR A 284 11.08 -17.00 8.25
N ILE A 285 10.63 -18.17 7.82
CA ILE A 285 9.22 -18.58 7.89
C ILE A 285 8.72 -18.55 9.35
N GLN A 286 9.44 -19.15 10.27
CA GLN A 286 9.10 -19.16 11.71
C GLN A 286 8.98 -17.74 12.28
N ARG A 287 9.84 -16.81 11.86
CA ARG A 287 9.78 -15.41 12.29
C ARG A 287 8.50 -14.73 11.86
N TRP A 288 8.08 -14.92 10.59
CA TRP A 288 6.98 -14.20 9.98
C TRP A 288 5.63 -14.91 10.07
N GLU A 289 5.57 -16.21 10.36
CA GLU A 289 4.35 -17.04 10.30
C GLU A 289 3.21 -16.51 11.17
N ASN A 290 3.51 -16.03 12.37
CA ASN A 290 2.50 -15.54 13.34
C ASN A 290 2.36 -14.01 13.33
N THR A 291 2.82 -13.34 12.27
CA THR A 291 2.67 -11.89 12.08
C THR A 291 1.49 -11.59 11.15
N VAL A 292 1.20 -10.31 10.98
CA VAL A 292 0.22 -9.84 9.98
C VAL A 292 0.76 -9.92 8.53
N GLU A 293 2.06 -10.18 8.36
CA GLU A 293 2.76 -10.21 7.08
C GLU A 293 3.51 -11.53 6.83
N PRO A 294 2.88 -12.71 6.95
CA PRO A 294 3.55 -13.98 6.70
C PRO A 294 4.00 -14.10 5.25
N PHE A 295 5.07 -14.86 5.00
CA PHE A 295 5.50 -15.20 3.65
C PHE A 295 4.39 -15.93 2.89
N ARG A 296 4.12 -15.52 1.65
CA ARG A 296 3.14 -16.16 0.76
C ARG A 296 3.62 -16.10 -0.69
N ILE A 297 3.21 -17.10 -1.47
CA ILE A 297 3.27 -17.08 -2.92
C ILE A 297 1.82 -16.95 -3.41
N LYS A 298 1.53 -15.93 -4.21
CA LYS A 298 0.19 -15.58 -4.67
C LYS A 298 0.15 -15.30 -6.15
N ASN A 299 -1.03 -15.17 -6.72
CA ASN A 299 -1.23 -14.68 -8.08
C ASN A 299 -1.89 -13.29 -8.08
N LEU A 300 -2.06 -12.71 -9.28
CA LEU A 300 -2.64 -11.37 -9.44
C LEU A 300 -4.06 -11.23 -8.86
N GLU A 301 -4.85 -12.32 -8.83
CA GLU A 301 -6.22 -12.31 -8.31
C GLU A 301 -6.29 -12.37 -6.77
N THR A 302 -5.28 -12.98 -6.15
CA THR A 302 -5.30 -13.26 -4.71
C THR A 302 -4.44 -12.33 -3.86
N VAL A 303 -3.66 -11.43 -4.49
CA VAL A 303 -2.74 -10.52 -3.78
C VAL A 303 -3.40 -9.25 -3.25
N GLN A 304 -4.66 -8.98 -3.59
CA GLN A 304 -5.35 -7.79 -3.10
C GLN A 304 -5.47 -7.83 -1.57
N GLY A 305 -5.29 -6.66 -0.93
CA GLY A 305 -5.26 -6.53 0.53
C GLY A 305 -3.91 -6.85 1.19
N ASP A 306 -3.01 -7.55 0.49
CA ASP A 306 -1.65 -7.80 1.00
C ASP A 306 -0.73 -6.59 0.77
N GLU A 307 0.27 -6.47 1.64
CA GLU A 307 1.41 -5.57 1.47
C GLU A 307 2.64 -6.19 2.15
N ARG A 308 3.82 -6.00 1.60
CA ARG A 308 5.09 -6.47 2.16
C ARG A 308 6.20 -5.46 1.93
N ASP A 309 7.23 -5.57 2.73
CA ASP A 309 8.43 -4.76 2.52
C ASP A 309 9.03 -5.03 1.16
N THR A 310 9.15 -6.29 0.76
CA THR A 310 9.61 -6.71 -0.57
C THR A 310 8.55 -7.50 -1.32
N VAL A 311 8.37 -7.17 -2.58
CA VAL A 311 7.50 -7.91 -3.52
C VAL A 311 8.33 -8.43 -4.68
N ILE A 312 8.28 -9.74 -4.91
CA ILE A 312 8.80 -10.35 -6.16
C ILE A 312 7.63 -10.55 -7.11
N LEU A 313 7.66 -9.87 -8.24
CA LEU A 313 6.67 -10.00 -9.31
C LEU A 313 7.24 -10.86 -10.43
N SER A 314 6.70 -12.08 -10.60
CA SER A 314 7.14 -13.03 -11.60
C SER A 314 6.13 -13.16 -12.73
N ILE A 315 6.61 -13.03 -13.95
CA ILE A 315 5.78 -12.90 -15.16
C ILE A 315 5.36 -14.27 -15.71
N GLY A 316 6.28 -15.20 -15.86
CA GLY A 316 6.06 -16.56 -16.40
C GLY A 316 5.79 -16.63 -17.90
N TYR A 317 5.21 -15.60 -18.50
CA TYR A 317 4.97 -15.52 -19.94
C TYR A 317 6.26 -15.22 -20.68
N GLY A 318 6.44 -15.87 -21.83
CA GLY A 318 7.67 -15.75 -22.60
C GLY A 318 7.50 -16.13 -24.07
N ARG A 319 8.54 -16.69 -24.64
CA ARG A 319 8.56 -17.18 -26.02
C ARG A 319 8.13 -18.66 -26.06
N ASN A 320 7.43 -19.03 -27.12
CA ASN A 320 7.07 -20.43 -27.38
C ASN A 320 8.26 -21.23 -27.95
N ALA A 321 8.05 -22.50 -28.30
CA ALA A 321 9.06 -23.37 -28.88
C ALA A 321 9.65 -22.86 -30.21
N GLU A 322 8.90 -22.06 -30.97
CA GLU A 322 9.37 -21.40 -32.20
C GLU A 322 10.09 -20.07 -31.94
N GLY A 323 10.34 -19.71 -30.71
CA GLY A 323 10.99 -18.44 -30.31
C GLY A 323 10.12 -17.20 -30.46
N LYS A 324 8.81 -17.33 -30.71
CA LYS A 324 7.87 -16.21 -30.85
C LYS A 324 7.23 -15.83 -29.51
N VAL A 325 7.10 -14.52 -29.23
CA VAL A 325 6.38 -14.04 -28.06
C VAL A 325 4.90 -14.41 -28.17
N VAL A 326 4.36 -15.01 -27.11
CA VAL A 326 2.94 -15.35 -26.99
C VAL A 326 2.19 -14.22 -26.30
N TYR A 327 1.32 -13.52 -27.02
CA TYR A 327 0.54 -12.38 -26.52
C TYR A 327 -0.74 -12.78 -25.76
N ARG A 328 -0.73 -13.94 -25.12
CA ARG A 328 -1.79 -14.41 -24.23
C ARG A 328 -1.29 -14.35 -22.80
N PHE A 329 -1.49 -13.21 -22.16
CA PHE A 329 -1.03 -12.94 -20.78
C PHE A 329 -2.13 -13.25 -19.75
N GLY A 330 -2.99 -14.23 -20.02
CA GLY A 330 -4.02 -14.68 -19.10
C GLY A 330 -4.95 -13.52 -18.64
N PRO A 331 -5.13 -13.35 -17.33
CA PRO A 331 -6.04 -12.35 -16.78
C PRO A 331 -5.77 -10.91 -17.21
N ILE A 332 -4.54 -10.59 -17.65
CA ILE A 332 -4.16 -9.24 -18.10
C ILE A 332 -4.78 -8.90 -19.45
N ASN A 333 -5.05 -9.88 -20.32
CA ASN A 333 -5.71 -9.64 -21.59
C ASN A 333 -7.22 -9.38 -21.46
N GLN A 334 -7.81 -9.75 -20.33
CA GLN A 334 -9.23 -9.56 -20.06
C GLN A 334 -9.60 -8.09 -19.83
N GLU A 335 -10.88 -7.79 -19.83
CA GLU A 335 -11.38 -6.51 -19.41
C GLU A 335 -10.87 -6.20 -17.98
N ASN A 336 -10.50 -4.96 -17.71
CA ASN A 336 -9.87 -4.53 -16.45
C ASN A 336 -8.54 -5.24 -16.09
N GLY A 337 -7.82 -5.82 -17.07
CA GLY A 337 -6.51 -6.42 -16.84
C GLY A 337 -5.46 -5.45 -16.26
N ASN A 338 -5.57 -4.15 -16.55
CA ASN A 338 -4.78 -3.08 -15.95
C ASN A 338 -5.03 -2.93 -14.44
N ARG A 339 -6.24 -3.19 -13.94
CA ARG A 339 -6.54 -3.17 -12.48
C ARG A 339 -5.77 -4.25 -11.74
N ARG A 340 -5.61 -5.43 -12.34
CA ARG A 340 -4.81 -6.54 -11.79
C ARG A 340 -3.34 -6.16 -11.63
N LEU A 341 -2.77 -5.56 -12.66
CA LEU A 341 -1.40 -5.04 -12.61
C LEU A 341 -1.25 -3.91 -11.59
N ASN A 342 -2.22 -3.01 -11.52
CA ASN A 342 -2.25 -1.92 -10.55
C ASN A 342 -2.20 -2.44 -9.11
N VAL A 343 -3.01 -3.47 -8.81
CA VAL A 343 -2.99 -4.09 -7.49
C VAL A 343 -1.61 -4.65 -7.17
N ALA A 344 -1.02 -5.45 -8.07
CA ALA A 344 0.30 -6.05 -7.85
C ALA A 344 1.42 -5.00 -7.73
N ALA A 345 1.42 -3.99 -8.63
CA ALA A 345 2.43 -2.93 -8.65
C ALA A 345 2.40 -1.99 -7.44
N SER A 346 1.30 -1.99 -6.67
CA SER A 346 1.12 -1.13 -5.50
C SER A 346 1.31 -1.84 -4.15
N ARG A 347 1.84 -3.09 -4.13
CA ARG A 347 1.95 -3.90 -2.90
C ARG A 347 3.26 -3.74 -2.13
N ALA A 348 4.31 -3.22 -2.78
CA ALA A 348 5.61 -3.06 -2.16
C ALA A 348 5.68 -1.83 -1.25
N LYS A 349 6.27 -2.02 -0.06
CA LYS A 349 6.59 -0.92 0.85
C LYS A 349 8.01 -0.39 0.64
N GLU A 350 8.99 -1.26 0.42
CA GLU A 350 10.42 -0.88 0.32
C GLU A 350 11.07 -1.28 -1.01
N GLU A 351 10.75 -2.48 -1.55
CA GLU A 351 11.43 -3.01 -2.72
C GLU A 351 10.47 -3.79 -3.62
N MET A 352 10.59 -3.60 -4.93
CA MET A 352 9.95 -4.44 -5.94
C MET A 352 10.97 -5.04 -6.88
N ILE A 353 10.95 -6.37 -7.00
CA ILE A 353 11.81 -7.15 -7.87
C ILE A 353 10.95 -7.74 -8.97
N ILE A 354 11.16 -7.34 -10.22
CA ILE A 354 10.50 -7.97 -11.37
C ILE A 354 11.42 -9.02 -11.95
N ILE A 355 10.90 -10.24 -12.12
CA ILE A 355 11.59 -11.34 -12.76
C ILE A 355 10.82 -11.71 -14.02
N SER A 356 11.49 -11.70 -15.19
CA SER A 356 10.85 -11.93 -16.47
C SER A 356 11.81 -12.49 -17.50
N THR A 357 11.32 -13.35 -18.36
CA THR A 357 12.02 -13.76 -19.60
C THR A 357 11.86 -12.74 -20.73
N LEU A 358 10.89 -11.83 -20.62
CA LEU A 358 10.60 -10.76 -21.59
C LEU A 358 11.10 -9.41 -21.05
N SER A 359 11.53 -8.55 -22.00
CA SER A 359 11.73 -7.13 -21.79
C SER A 359 10.66 -6.33 -22.53
N HIS A 360 10.59 -5.01 -22.28
CA HIS A 360 9.62 -4.16 -22.98
C HIS A 360 9.82 -4.12 -24.50
N GLU A 361 11.06 -4.30 -24.97
CA GLU A 361 11.40 -4.35 -26.41
C GLU A 361 10.85 -5.60 -27.11
N ASP A 362 10.61 -6.69 -26.37
CA ASP A 362 10.03 -7.92 -26.90
C ASP A 362 8.53 -7.76 -27.24
N LEU A 363 7.90 -6.66 -26.77
CA LEU A 363 6.46 -6.43 -26.92
C LEU A 363 6.17 -5.37 -28.00
N GLU A 364 5.60 -5.81 -29.13
CA GLU A 364 5.19 -4.95 -30.23
C GLU A 364 3.88 -4.20 -29.92
N ASP A 365 3.86 -2.87 -30.01
CA ASP A 365 2.69 -2.03 -29.70
C ASP A 365 1.46 -2.40 -30.54
N SER A 366 1.66 -2.75 -31.81
CA SER A 366 0.59 -3.15 -32.74
C SER A 366 -0.20 -4.38 -32.30
N ARG A 367 0.38 -5.20 -31.43
CA ARG A 367 -0.21 -6.44 -30.90
C ARG A 367 -0.86 -6.29 -29.52
N LEU A 368 -0.66 -5.16 -28.85
CA LEU A 368 -1.21 -4.85 -27.53
C LEU A 368 -2.60 -4.20 -27.68
N ARG A 369 -3.67 -5.00 -27.67
CA ARG A 369 -5.03 -4.55 -27.99
C ARG A 369 -5.80 -3.93 -26.82
N SER A 370 -5.60 -4.44 -25.61
CA SER A 370 -6.31 -3.96 -24.40
C SER A 370 -5.38 -3.20 -23.45
N GLU A 371 -5.96 -2.50 -22.49
CA GLU A 371 -5.21 -1.65 -21.54
C GLU A 371 -4.25 -2.44 -20.63
N GLY A 372 -4.60 -3.67 -20.27
CA GLY A 372 -3.74 -4.51 -19.44
C GLY A 372 -2.38 -4.80 -20.09
N PRO A 373 -2.30 -5.38 -21.31
CA PRO A 373 -1.04 -5.59 -22.03
C PRO A 373 -0.25 -4.31 -22.30
N LYS A 374 -0.92 -3.17 -22.56
CA LYS A 374 -0.25 -1.88 -22.70
C LYS A 374 0.42 -1.45 -21.38
N MET A 375 -0.32 -1.51 -20.28
CA MET A 375 0.23 -1.22 -18.96
C MET A 375 1.35 -2.20 -18.58
N PHE A 376 1.24 -3.47 -18.97
CA PHE A 376 2.31 -4.45 -18.77
C PHE A 376 3.61 -4.06 -19.49
N LYS A 377 3.53 -3.62 -20.74
CA LYS A 377 4.70 -3.10 -21.45
C LYS A 377 5.31 -1.87 -20.78
N GLU A 378 4.47 -0.91 -20.35
CA GLU A 378 4.93 0.28 -19.63
C GLU A 378 5.58 -0.08 -18.28
N LEU A 379 5.03 -1.08 -17.56
CA LEU A 379 5.60 -1.59 -16.33
C LEU A 379 7.00 -2.17 -16.56
N LEU A 380 7.17 -3.07 -17.52
CA LEU A 380 8.49 -3.63 -17.87
C LEU A 380 9.47 -2.51 -18.25
N LYS A 381 9.05 -1.56 -19.10
CA LYS A 381 9.86 -0.45 -19.54
C LYS A 381 10.33 0.43 -18.38
N TYR A 382 9.39 0.82 -17.52
CA TYR A 382 9.67 1.66 -16.36
C TYR A 382 10.70 1.01 -15.42
N PHE A 383 10.46 -0.25 -15.04
CA PHE A 383 11.33 -0.95 -14.10
C PHE A 383 12.69 -1.29 -14.70
N GLN A 384 12.75 -1.68 -15.97
CA GLN A 384 14.01 -1.99 -16.65
C GLN A 384 14.89 -0.75 -16.78
N VAL A 385 14.34 0.36 -17.31
CA VAL A 385 15.09 1.60 -17.51
C VAL A 385 15.55 2.20 -16.17
N GLU A 386 14.71 2.15 -15.14
CA GLU A 386 15.07 2.62 -13.80
C GLU A 386 16.20 1.78 -13.17
N TYR A 387 16.15 0.45 -13.33
CA TYR A 387 17.16 -0.45 -12.79
C TYR A 387 18.51 -0.36 -13.51
N GLU A 388 18.49 -0.25 -14.85
CA GLU A 388 19.68 -0.18 -15.70
C GLU A 388 20.32 1.21 -15.69
N ALA A 389 19.64 2.22 -15.17
CA ALA A 389 20.15 3.60 -15.10
C ALA A 389 21.41 3.70 -14.22
N PRO A 390 22.36 4.59 -14.57
CA PRO A 390 23.45 4.96 -13.69
C PRO A 390 22.95 5.49 -12.34
N ASP A 391 23.71 5.28 -11.26
CA ASP A 391 23.25 5.60 -9.90
C ASP A 391 22.89 7.08 -9.70
N ASP A 392 23.56 7.98 -10.40
CA ASP A 392 23.25 9.42 -10.40
C ASP A 392 21.97 9.81 -11.15
N GLN A 393 21.41 8.89 -11.94
CA GLN A 393 20.15 9.07 -12.69
C GLN A 393 18.99 8.24 -12.14
N LYS A 394 19.24 7.33 -11.21
CA LYS A 394 18.19 6.56 -10.54
C LYS A 394 17.20 7.49 -9.83
N GLY A 395 15.93 7.14 -9.90
CA GLY A 395 14.83 7.96 -9.42
C GLY A 395 14.25 8.92 -10.47
N LEU A 396 14.94 9.13 -11.59
CA LEU A 396 14.47 9.98 -12.68
C LEU A 396 14.34 9.25 -14.02
N ALA A 397 15.18 8.23 -14.26
CA ALA A 397 15.26 7.55 -15.55
C ALA A 397 13.95 6.86 -15.93
N GLY A 398 13.39 6.08 -15.02
CA GLY A 398 12.08 5.43 -15.22
C GLY A 398 10.95 6.44 -15.39
N LEU A 399 10.95 7.52 -14.60
CA LEU A 399 9.96 8.60 -14.69
C LEU A 399 9.93 9.27 -16.06
N GLN A 400 11.10 9.48 -16.67
CA GLN A 400 11.21 10.08 -18.00
C GLN A 400 10.57 9.22 -19.10
N THR A 401 10.45 7.91 -18.89
CA THR A 401 9.78 7.00 -19.84
C THR A 401 8.26 7.16 -19.82
N LEU A 402 7.70 7.59 -18.69
CA LEU A 402 6.27 7.78 -18.52
C LEU A 402 5.90 9.19 -19.01
N LYS A 403 4.95 9.29 -19.93
CA LYS A 403 4.43 10.57 -20.45
C LYS A 403 3.59 11.28 -19.36
N ASN A 404 4.23 11.78 -18.30
CA ASN A 404 3.52 12.44 -17.22
C ASN A 404 3.57 13.97 -17.35
N LYS A 405 2.40 14.62 -17.34
CA LYS A 405 2.25 16.07 -17.41
C LYS A 405 2.63 16.81 -16.12
N ASN A 406 2.76 16.09 -14.99
CA ASN A 406 2.93 16.69 -13.65
C ASN A 406 4.37 16.73 -13.13
N LEU A 407 5.37 16.43 -13.98
CA LEU A 407 6.79 16.43 -13.61
C LEU A 407 7.46 17.82 -13.63
N THR A 408 6.71 18.90 -13.82
CA THR A 408 7.30 20.26 -13.77
C THR A 408 7.63 20.62 -12.31
N LYS A 409 8.93 20.64 -12.01
CA LYS A 409 9.44 21.15 -10.74
C LYS A 409 9.05 22.63 -10.57
N PRO A 410 8.63 23.05 -9.36
CA PRO A 410 8.37 24.46 -9.10
C PRO A 410 9.62 25.31 -9.35
N PRO A 411 9.50 26.54 -9.88
CA PRO A 411 10.64 27.42 -10.05
C PRO A 411 11.16 27.91 -8.70
N MET A 412 12.48 27.88 -8.53
CA MET A 412 13.15 28.41 -7.34
C MET A 412 13.11 29.94 -7.29
N ASN A 413 12.82 30.50 -6.11
CA ASN A 413 12.93 31.91 -5.85
C ASN A 413 14.41 32.37 -5.64
N PRO A 414 14.71 33.68 -5.61
CA PRO A 414 16.08 34.18 -5.44
C PRO A 414 16.76 33.77 -4.13
N ILE A 415 15.98 33.63 -3.03
CA ILE A 415 16.51 33.25 -1.72
C ILE A 415 16.87 31.76 -1.72
N GLU A 416 16.02 30.91 -2.30
CA GLU A 416 16.31 29.48 -2.47
C GLU A 416 17.60 29.28 -3.28
N LYS A 417 17.83 30.02 -4.37
CA LYS A 417 19.07 29.99 -5.14
C LYS A 417 20.30 30.38 -4.32
N GLN A 418 20.14 31.31 -3.37
CA GLN A 418 21.23 31.73 -2.48
C GLN A 418 21.53 30.64 -1.44
N ILE A 419 20.51 30.01 -0.87
CA ILE A 419 20.64 28.89 0.06
C ILE A 419 21.36 27.72 -0.63
N GLN A 420 20.93 27.33 -1.82
CA GLN A 420 21.56 26.28 -2.61
C GLN A 420 23.09 26.55 -2.76
N ARG A 421 23.44 27.73 -3.27
CA ARG A 421 24.85 28.10 -3.44
C ARG A 421 25.66 28.10 -2.14
N SER A 422 25.03 28.44 -1.03
CA SER A 422 25.68 28.44 0.27
C SER A 422 26.02 27.02 0.73
N ILE A 423 25.10 26.06 0.55
CA ILE A 423 25.32 24.66 0.89
C ILE A 423 26.35 24.02 -0.06
N GLU A 424 26.28 24.32 -1.36
CA GLU A 424 27.29 23.86 -2.35
C GLU A 424 28.71 24.34 -2.02
N ARG A 425 28.84 25.60 -1.54
CA ARG A 425 30.15 26.14 -1.08
C ARG A 425 30.68 25.43 0.16
N MET A 426 29.83 24.82 0.98
CA MET A 426 30.27 23.98 2.10
C MET A 426 30.75 22.60 1.65
N GLY A 427 30.69 22.30 0.34
CA GLY A 427 31.21 21.07 -0.23
C GLY A 427 30.21 19.95 -0.40
N TYR A 428 28.93 20.21 -0.21
CA TYR A 428 27.87 19.22 -0.39
C TYR A 428 27.24 19.26 -1.80
N ILE A 429 26.58 18.16 -2.17
CA ILE A 429 25.66 18.11 -3.32
C ILE A 429 24.29 18.55 -2.85
N VAL A 430 23.63 19.41 -3.63
CA VAL A 430 22.28 19.91 -3.35
C VAL A 430 21.39 19.67 -4.56
N GLU A 431 20.30 18.92 -4.37
CA GLU A 431 19.25 18.80 -5.38
C GLU A 431 18.04 19.64 -4.95
N PRO A 432 17.66 20.67 -5.74
CA PRO A 432 16.50 21.50 -5.42
C PRO A 432 15.22 20.85 -5.88
N GLN A 433 14.11 21.16 -5.19
CA GLN A 433 12.75 20.73 -5.50
C GLN A 433 12.70 19.22 -5.76
N PHE A 434 13.17 18.46 -4.76
CA PHE A 434 13.30 17.01 -4.84
C PHE A 434 11.94 16.32 -4.64
N GLY A 435 11.56 15.45 -5.57
CA GLY A 435 10.30 14.71 -5.61
C GLY A 435 9.69 14.72 -7.01
N ALA A 436 8.66 13.90 -7.22
CA ALA A 436 8.09 13.68 -8.55
C ALA A 436 6.58 13.98 -8.67
N SER A 437 5.78 13.76 -7.64
CA SER A 437 4.32 13.77 -7.75
C SER A 437 3.67 14.82 -6.84
N GLY A 438 4.04 16.08 -7.01
CA GLY A 438 3.38 17.20 -6.33
C GLY A 438 3.74 17.38 -4.85
N TYR A 439 4.66 16.58 -4.33
CA TYR A 439 5.28 16.76 -3.03
C TYR A 439 6.78 16.98 -3.22
N PHE A 440 7.22 18.21 -3.15
CA PHE A 440 8.61 18.56 -3.37
C PHE A 440 9.25 19.02 -2.06
N ILE A 441 10.44 18.49 -1.75
CA ILE A 441 11.32 18.98 -0.70
C ILE A 441 12.15 20.11 -1.31
N ASP A 442 12.22 21.27 -0.66
CA ASP A 442 12.89 22.45 -1.24
C ASP A 442 14.33 22.13 -1.60
N PHE A 443 15.08 21.44 -0.70
CA PHE A 443 16.44 20.95 -0.99
C PHE A 443 16.67 19.62 -0.30
N VAL A 444 17.39 18.73 -0.99
CA VAL A 444 18.00 17.55 -0.38
C VAL A 444 19.52 17.65 -0.51
N VAL A 445 20.23 17.18 0.50
CA VAL A 445 21.68 17.36 0.63
C VAL A 445 22.34 16.00 0.73
N ALA A 446 23.42 15.79 -0.05
CA ALA A 446 24.26 14.59 -0.03
C ALA A 446 25.75 14.93 0.06
N GLU A 447 26.55 13.96 0.51
CA GLU A 447 28.01 14.06 0.43
C GLU A 447 28.49 13.80 -1.01
N LYS A 448 29.56 14.47 -1.42
CA LYS A 448 30.19 14.25 -2.73
C LYS A 448 30.75 12.83 -2.91
N SER A 449 31.11 12.19 -1.80
CA SER A 449 31.62 10.81 -1.77
C SER A 449 30.51 9.77 -2.01
N ASN A 450 29.24 10.13 -1.83
CA ASN A 450 28.12 9.22 -1.93
C ASN A 450 26.89 9.91 -2.57
N PRO A 451 26.97 10.26 -3.87
CA PRO A 451 25.89 10.90 -4.58
C PRO A 451 24.68 9.95 -4.64
N GLY A 452 23.46 10.49 -4.46
CA GLY A 452 22.21 9.71 -4.46
C GLY A 452 21.80 9.16 -3.08
N LYS A 453 22.69 9.22 -2.07
CA LYS A 453 22.32 8.95 -0.67
C LYS A 453 22.11 10.26 0.07
N TRP A 454 20.87 10.59 0.31
CA TRP A 454 20.49 11.85 0.91
C TRP A 454 20.68 11.82 2.43
N LEU A 455 21.26 12.88 2.98
CA LEU A 455 21.53 13.04 4.42
C LEU A 455 20.48 13.87 5.13
N LEU A 456 19.95 14.89 4.43
CA LEU A 456 19.15 15.95 5.05
C LEU A 456 18.13 16.49 4.05
N ALA A 457 16.91 16.66 4.53
CA ALA A 457 15.88 17.49 3.89
C ALA A 457 15.95 18.91 4.47
N VAL A 458 16.03 19.92 3.62
CA VAL A 458 16.03 21.33 4.01
C VAL A 458 14.80 21.99 3.42
N GLU A 459 13.98 22.60 4.28
CA GLU A 459 12.79 23.34 3.87
C GLU A 459 12.95 24.84 4.18
N PHE A 460 12.55 25.68 3.26
CA PHE A 460 12.55 27.12 3.43
C PHE A 460 11.14 27.64 3.62
N ASP A 461 10.84 28.11 4.81
CA ASP A 461 9.52 28.64 5.17
C ASP A 461 9.30 30.04 4.58
N GLY A 462 8.66 30.11 3.43
CA GLY A 462 8.24 31.37 2.84
C GLY A 462 7.06 32.00 3.55
N ALA A 463 7.05 33.33 3.71
CA ALA A 463 6.03 34.11 4.45
C ALA A 463 4.57 33.86 3.99
N ARG A 464 4.35 33.37 2.77
CA ARG A 464 3.01 33.06 2.23
C ARG A 464 2.37 31.82 2.84
N TYR A 465 3.15 30.90 3.41
CA TYR A 465 2.64 29.62 3.92
C TYR A 465 2.10 29.72 5.35
N HIS A 466 2.52 30.73 6.14
CA HIS A 466 2.16 30.86 7.55
C HIS A 466 0.86 31.63 7.83
N SER A 467 0.16 32.13 6.81
CA SER A 467 -1.01 32.97 6.98
C SER A 467 -2.35 32.23 7.17
N SER A 468 -2.40 30.91 6.97
CA SER A 468 -3.64 30.14 7.13
C SER A 468 -3.79 29.58 8.56
N LYS A 469 -5.04 29.49 9.07
CA LYS A 469 -5.35 28.91 10.38
C LYS A 469 -4.87 27.46 10.55
N THR A 470 -4.65 26.73 9.45
CA THR A 470 -4.21 25.34 9.41
C THR A 470 -2.72 25.18 9.06
N ALA A 471 -1.98 26.28 8.89
CA ALA A 471 -0.57 26.24 8.48
C ALA A 471 0.27 25.37 9.43
N ARG A 472 0.14 25.59 10.74
CA ARG A 472 0.86 24.85 11.78
C ARG A 472 0.63 23.34 11.70
N ASP A 473 -0.62 22.90 11.53
CA ASP A 473 -0.95 21.47 11.48
C ASP A 473 -0.45 20.85 10.19
N ARG A 474 -0.56 21.55 9.08
CA ARG A 474 -0.02 21.12 7.78
C ARG A 474 1.50 20.97 7.82
N ASP A 475 2.20 21.96 8.34
CA ASP A 475 3.67 21.97 8.39
C ASP A 475 4.19 20.88 9.32
N ARG A 476 3.51 20.66 10.45
CA ARG A 476 3.82 19.57 11.35
C ARG A 476 3.56 18.19 10.72
N LEU A 477 2.43 18.01 10.05
CA LEU A 477 2.13 16.75 9.36
C LEU A 477 3.14 16.49 8.25
N ARG A 478 3.56 17.53 7.53
CA ARG A 478 4.60 17.45 6.51
C ARG A 478 5.93 16.97 7.10
N GLN A 479 6.38 17.57 8.17
CA GLN A 479 7.61 17.17 8.87
C GLN A 479 7.49 15.74 9.43
N LEU A 480 6.41 15.41 10.13
CA LEU A 480 6.18 14.06 10.66
C LEU A 480 6.18 12.99 9.55
N ASN A 481 5.62 13.31 8.40
CA ASN A 481 5.64 12.39 7.26
C ASN A 481 7.06 12.17 6.75
N LEU A 482 7.85 13.23 6.55
CA LEU A 482 9.24 13.11 6.13
C LEU A 482 10.09 12.33 7.14
N GLU A 483 9.94 12.63 8.43
CA GLU A 483 10.65 11.91 9.51
C GLU A 483 10.27 10.42 9.56
N ARG A 484 9.00 10.05 9.31
CA ARG A 484 8.56 8.64 9.18
C ARG A 484 9.22 7.91 8.01
N PHE A 485 9.58 8.62 6.95
CA PHE A 485 10.34 8.10 5.82
C PHE A 485 11.86 8.10 6.08
N GLY A 486 12.28 8.46 7.31
CA GLY A 486 13.67 8.45 7.75
C GLY A 486 14.43 9.74 7.46
N TRP A 487 13.79 10.76 6.87
CA TRP A 487 14.45 12.04 6.61
C TRP A 487 14.88 12.73 7.90
N LYS A 488 16.14 13.16 7.94
CA LYS A 488 16.58 14.20 8.87
C LYS A 488 16.11 15.53 8.30
N PHE A 489 15.55 16.37 9.14
CA PHE A 489 14.86 17.58 8.69
C PHE A 489 15.52 18.83 9.26
N PHE A 490 15.75 19.84 8.42
CA PHE A 490 16.20 21.16 8.81
C PHE A 490 15.28 22.23 8.21
N ARG A 491 14.85 23.18 9.04
CA ARG A 491 13.91 24.22 8.66
C ARG A 491 14.43 25.62 8.98
#